data_1f48c8c68b1fdea2a5e1e5e2767f0907
#
_entry.id   1f48c8c68b1fdea2a5e1e5e2767f0907
#
_cell.length_a   1.000
_cell.length_b   1.000
_cell.length_c   1.000
_cell.angle_alpha   90.00
_cell.angle_beta   90.00
_cell.angle_gamma   90.00
#
_symmetry.space_group_name_H-M   'P 1'
#
loop_
_entity.id
_entity.type
_entity.pdbx_description
1 polymer ?
#
loop_
_entity_poly.entity_id
_entity_poly.type
_entity_poly.pdbx_seq_one_letter_code
_entity_poly.pdbx_strand_id
1 'polypeptide(L)'
;VECRGGDDPASSALAAASGWIDECFAGEDAGEIVAALELHPNKDARGAAETIRARSPLSVCVALQAVRNARAMAEIGDVFDQDGTLATTFMADPADFVEGVRAKMVDKDGNPRWRHARIEDVDPAEVATRFMTEI
;
A
#
# COMPACT_ATOMS: atom_id res chain seq x y z
N VAL A 1 6.63 -16.56 -28.89
CA VAL A 1 6.80 -16.79 -27.45
C VAL A 1 5.54 -17.51 -26.99
N GLU A 2 5.61 -18.84 -26.83
CA GLU A 2 4.51 -19.61 -26.24
C GLU A 2 4.38 -19.18 -24.79
N CYS A 3 3.30 -18.46 -24.46
CA CYS A 3 2.86 -18.34 -23.08
C CYS A 3 2.52 -19.76 -22.59
N ARG A 4 3.33 -20.32 -21.70
CA ARG A 4 2.93 -21.52 -20.98
C ARG A 4 1.60 -21.23 -20.32
N GLY A 5 0.59 -22.03 -20.65
CA GLY A 5 -0.71 -21.96 -20.00
C GLY A 5 -0.50 -22.04 -18.50
N GLY A 6 -0.75 -20.95 -17.81
CA GLY A 6 -0.78 -20.93 -16.35
C GLY A 6 -1.96 -21.76 -15.88
N ASP A 7 -1.88 -22.22 -14.65
CA ASP A 7 -3.01 -22.81 -13.95
C ASP A 7 -4.24 -21.90 -14.05
N ASP A 8 -5.42 -22.48 -14.02
CA ASP A 8 -6.69 -21.76 -14.08
C ASP A 8 -6.66 -20.59 -13.06
N PRO A 9 -6.84 -19.33 -13.48
CA PRO A 9 -6.87 -18.17 -12.58
C PRO A 9 -7.84 -18.36 -11.40
N ALA A 10 -8.93 -19.10 -11.60
CA ALA A 10 -9.89 -19.43 -10.54
C ALA A 10 -9.30 -20.32 -9.43
N SER A 11 -8.18 -21.01 -9.69
CA SER A 11 -7.49 -21.84 -8.70
C SER A 11 -6.41 -21.11 -7.90
N SER A 12 -6.20 -19.82 -8.16
CA SER A 12 -5.18 -19.04 -7.46
C SER A 12 -5.56 -18.78 -6.00
N ALA A 13 -4.55 -18.69 -5.11
CA ALA A 13 -4.76 -18.34 -3.71
C ALA A 13 -5.45 -16.98 -3.55
N LEU A 14 -5.19 -16.05 -4.48
CA LEU A 14 -5.81 -14.73 -4.48
C LEU A 14 -7.31 -14.81 -4.85
N ALA A 15 -7.67 -15.64 -5.82
CA ALA A 15 -9.07 -15.89 -6.16
C ALA A 15 -9.84 -16.53 -4.99
N ALA A 16 -9.22 -17.46 -4.28
CA ALA A 16 -9.81 -18.07 -3.08
C ALA A 16 -9.99 -17.06 -1.93
N ALA A 17 -9.18 -15.99 -1.90
CA ALA A 17 -9.24 -14.93 -0.90
C ALA A 17 -10.17 -13.77 -1.29
N SER A 18 -10.71 -13.74 -2.52
CA SER A 18 -11.46 -12.59 -3.07
C SER A 18 -12.60 -12.14 -2.16
N GLY A 19 -13.33 -13.06 -1.54
CA GLY A 19 -14.47 -12.73 -0.69
C GLY A 19 -14.12 -11.77 0.45
N TRP A 20 -13.13 -12.10 1.26
CA TRP A 20 -12.72 -11.23 2.37
C TRP A 20 -11.92 -10.01 1.88
N ILE A 21 -11.21 -10.13 0.74
CA ILE A 21 -10.51 -8.99 0.13
C ILE A 21 -11.55 -7.93 -0.28
N ASP A 22 -12.56 -8.31 -1.06
CA ASP A 22 -13.59 -7.39 -1.54
C ASP A 22 -14.37 -6.75 -0.39
N GLU A 23 -14.66 -7.53 0.67
CA GLU A 23 -15.36 -7.04 1.86
C GLU A 23 -14.51 -6.02 2.64
N CYS A 24 -13.27 -6.38 2.99
CA CYS A 24 -12.44 -5.53 3.85
C CYS A 24 -11.87 -4.30 3.14
N PHE A 25 -11.54 -4.42 1.85
CA PHE A 25 -10.96 -3.33 1.08
C PHE A 25 -11.98 -2.36 0.47
N ALA A 26 -13.27 -2.53 0.81
CA ALA A 26 -14.33 -1.57 0.47
C ALA A 26 -14.29 -0.30 1.34
N GLY A 27 -13.54 -0.28 2.45
CA GLY A 27 -13.41 0.87 3.35
C GLY A 27 -12.94 2.14 2.65
N GLU A 28 -13.32 3.31 3.18
CA GLU A 28 -13.01 4.61 2.55
C GLU A 28 -11.55 5.03 2.74
N ASP A 29 -10.92 4.61 3.84
CA ASP A 29 -9.52 4.92 4.13
C ASP A 29 -8.74 3.68 4.59
N ALA A 30 -7.43 3.83 4.73
CA ALA A 30 -6.55 2.72 5.11
C ALA A 30 -6.79 2.26 6.56
N GLY A 31 -7.23 3.15 7.45
CA GLY A 31 -7.57 2.81 8.84
C GLY A 31 -8.81 1.92 8.90
N GLU A 32 -9.86 2.28 8.17
CA GLU A 32 -11.09 1.46 8.07
C GLU A 32 -10.81 0.08 7.46
N ILE A 33 -10.01 0.01 6.40
CA ILE A 33 -9.60 -1.25 5.78
C ILE A 33 -8.88 -2.13 6.79
N VAL A 34 -7.91 -1.59 7.51
CA VAL A 34 -7.14 -2.37 8.49
C VAL A 34 -8.02 -2.79 9.66
N ALA A 35 -8.91 -1.94 10.15
CA ALA A 35 -9.85 -2.29 11.20
C ALA A 35 -10.79 -3.44 10.78
N ALA A 36 -11.29 -3.40 9.54
CA ALA A 36 -12.10 -4.50 8.99
C ALA A 36 -11.32 -5.81 8.91
N LEU A 37 -10.06 -5.76 8.46
CA LEU A 37 -9.17 -6.92 8.39
C LEU A 37 -8.88 -7.51 9.78
N GLU A 38 -8.64 -6.67 10.78
CA GLU A 38 -8.36 -7.08 12.17
C GLU A 38 -9.54 -7.82 12.82
N LEU A 39 -10.76 -7.39 12.50
CA LEU A 39 -11.99 -7.96 13.04
C LEU A 39 -12.51 -9.17 12.22
N HIS A 40 -11.96 -9.42 11.04
CA HIS A 40 -12.45 -10.45 10.15
C HIS A 40 -12.20 -11.86 10.71
N PRO A 41 -13.17 -12.81 10.61
CA PRO A 41 -13.03 -14.17 11.13
C PRO A 41 -11.93 -14.98 10.42
N ASN A 42 -11.60 -14.66 9.16
CA ASN A 42 -10.54 -15.32 8.42
C ASN A 42 -9.16 -14.92 8.97
N LYS A 43 -8.32 -15.93 9.26
CA LYS A 43 -6.97 -15.72 9.78
C LYS A 43 -6.04 -15.01 8.79
N ASP A 44 -6.25 -15.23 7.48
CA ASP A 44 -5.40 -14.64 6.44
C ASP A 44 -5.69 -13.13 6.30
N ALA A 45 -6.94 -12.72 6.51
CA ALA A 45 -7.32 -11.32 6.61
C ALA A 45 -6.62 -10.63 7.80
N ARG A 46 -6.63 -11.26 8.98
CA ARG A 46 -5.90 -10.73 10.15
C ARG A 46 -4.39 -10.68 9.93
N GLY A 47 -3.81 -11.70 9.29
CA GLY A 47 -2.40 -11.70 8.90
C GLY A 47 -2.04 -10.58 7.90
N ALA A 48 -2.97 -10.24 7.01
CA ALA A 48 -2.83 -9.08 6.13
C ALA A 48 -2.81 -7.76 6.93
N ALA A 49 -3.70 -7.62 7.93
CA ALA A 49 -3.70 -6.45 8.82
C ALA A 49 -2.36 -6.28 9.55
N GLU A 50 -1.83 -7.34 10.15
CA GLU A 50 -0.51 -7.32 10.82
C GLU A 50 0.60 -6.90 9.85
N THR A 51 0.56 -7.42 8.62
CA THR A 51 1.53 -7.06 7.59
C THR A 51 1.45 -5.59 7.23
N ILE A 52 0.24 -5.04 7.05
CA ILE A 52 0.02 -3.63 6.72
C ILE A 52 0.47 -2.73 7.89
N ARG A 53 0.10 -3.06 9.13
CA ARG A 53 0.49 -2.32 10.34
C ARG A 53 2.02 -2.23 10.53
N ALA A 54 2.77 -3.19 10.03
CA ALA A 54 4.24 -3.19 10.09
C ALA A 54 4.91 -2.30 9.03
N ARG A 55 4.15 -1.71 8.10
CA ARG A 55 4.68 -0.84 7.04
C ARG A 55 4.64 0.63 7.47
N SER A 56 5.35 1.50 6.71
CA SER A 56 5.23 2.94 6.90
C SER A 56 3.77 3.37 6.72
N PRO A 57 3.15 3.99 7.73
CA PRO A 57 1.76 4.44 7.64
C PRO A 57 1.50 5.38 6.47
N LEU A 58 2.39 6.34 6.23
CA LEU A 58 2.28 7.25 5.08
C LEU A 58 2.32 6.47 3.76
N SER A 59 3.25 5.54 3.62
CA SER A 59 3.36 4.75 2.39
C SER A 59 2.12 3.88 2.14
N VAL A 60 1.49 3.35 3.18
CA VAL A 60 0.23 2.59 3.06
C VAL A 60 -0.90 3.48 2.54
N CYS A 61 -1.06 4.68 3.13
CA CYS A 61 -2.09 5.62 2.70
C CYS A 61 -1.87 6.09 1.25
N VAL A 62 -0.63 6.41 0.88
CA VAL A 62 -0.28 6.81 -0.49
C VAL A 62 -0.52 5.67 -1.48
N ALA A 63 -0.15 4.43 -1.15
CA ALA A 63 -0.37 3.27 -2.01
C ALA A 63 -1.88 3.04 -2.26
N LEU A 64 -2.71 3.15 -1.24
CA LEU A 64 -4.17 3.05 -1.41
C LEU A 64 -4.70 4.14 -2.35
N GLN A 65 -4.28 5.39 -2.15
CA GLN A 65 -4.69 6.50 -3.01
C GLN A 65 -4.19 6.31 -4.45
N ALA A 66 -2.96 5.84 -4.65
CA ALA A 66 -2.40 5.58 -5.97
C ALA A 66 -3.22 4.54 -6.76
N VAL A 67 -3.60 3.44 -6.11
CA VAL A 67 -4.46 2.40 -6.73
C VAL A 67 -5.84 2.96 -7.08
N ARG A 68 -6.41 3.81 -6.23
CA ARG A 68 -7.71 4.44 -6.49
C ARG A 68 -7.65 5.41 -7.66
N ASN A 69 -6.61 6.23 -7.71
CA ASN A 69 -6.38 7.15 -8.83
C ASN A 69 -6.23 6.35 -10.14
N ALA A 70 -5.42 5.29 -10.14
CA ALA A 70 -5.18 4.46 -11.32
C ALA A 70 -6.47 3.83 -11.87
N ARG A 71 -7.43 3.49 -11.00
CA ARG A 71 -8.74 2.98 -11.45
C ARG A 71 -9.57 4.00 -12.25
N ALA A 72 -9.32 5.29 -12.02
CA ALA A 72 -10.02 6.38 -12.71
C ALA A 72 -9.26 6.88 -13.95
N MET A 73 -8.01 6.47 -14.15
CA MET A 73 -7.19 6.84 -15.30
C MET A 73 -7.60 6.07 -16.54
N ALA A 74 -7.67 6.76 -17.68
CA ALA A 74 -8.06 6.15 -18.96
C ALA A 74 -6.86 5.52 -19.69
N GLU A 75 -5.68 6.12 -19.54
CA GLU A 75 -4.48 5.73 -20.25
C GLU A 75 -3.43 5.16 -19.29
N ILE A 76 -2.75 4.12 -19.72
CA ILE A 76 -1.66 3.51 -18.94
C ILE A 76 -0.50 4.50 -18.71
N GLY A 77 -0.31 5.46 -19.62
CA GLY A 77 0.67 6.53 -19.49
C GLY A 77 0.47 7.37 -18.24
N ASP A 78 -0.79 7.70 -17.91
CA ASP A 78 -1.12 8.50 -16.72
C ASP A 78 -0.70 7.77 -15.42
N VAL A 79 -0.78 6.43 -15.42
CA VAL A 79 -0.34 5.62 -14.28
C VAL A 79 1.18 5.70 -14.10
N PHE A 80 1.94 5.62 -15.21
CA PHE A 80 3.41 5.77 -15.15
C PHE A 80 3.83 7.19 -14.74
N ASP A 81 3.12 8.21 -15.19
CA ASP A 81 3.38 9.60 -14.78
C ASP A 81 3.13 9.79 -13.28
N GLN A 82 2.05 9.20 -12.74
CA GLN A 82 1.79 9.14 -11.31
C GLN A 82 2.93 8.45 -10.56
N ASP A 83 3.38 7.28 -11.00
CA ASP A 83 4.46 6.53 -10.36
C ASP A 83 5.77 7.33 -10.37
N GLY A 84 6.06 8.05 -11.47
CA GLY A 84 7.20 8.95 -11.57
C GLY A 84 7.13 10.11 -10.57
N THR A 85 5.95 10.71 -10.42
CA THR A 85 5.68 11.77 -9.43
C THR A 85 5.88 11.25 -8.01
N LEU A 86 5.32 10.10 -7.68
CA LEU A 86 5.47 9.46 -6.37
C LEU A 86 6.94 9.16 -6.06
N ALA A 87 7.67 8.58 -7.01
CA ALA A 87 9.10 8.32 -6.84
C ALA A 87 9.87 9.60 -6.53
N THR A 88 9.60 10.68 -7.26
CA THR A 88 10.26 11.98 -7.07
C THR A 88 9.96 12.57 -5.70
N THR A 89 8.69 12.59 -5.28
CA THR A 89 8.28 13.17 -3.99
C THR A 89 8.78 12.37 -2.80
N PHE A 90 8.83 11.04 -2.90
CA PHE A 90 9.43 10.19 -1.86
C PHE A 90 10.96 10.33 -1.78
N MET A 91 11.63 10.61 -2.89
CA MET A 91 13.07 10.87 -2.89
C MET A 91 13.40 12.28 -2.38
N ALA A 92 12.50 13.25 -2.54
CA ALA A 92 12.66 14.58 -1.98
C ALA A 92 12.53 14.61 -0.43
N ASP A 93 11.70 13.71 0.11
CA ASP A 93 11.54 13.51 1.56
C ASP A 93 11.63 12.01 1.90
N PRO A 94 12.87 11.47 1.96
CA PRO A 94 13.10 10.02 2.02
C PRO A 94 13.10 9.44 3.44
N ALA A 95 12.60 10.13 4.47
CA ALA A 95 12.78 9.74 5.87
C ALA A 95 12.35 8.29 6.14
N ASP A 96 11.13 7.90 5.78
CA ASP A 96 10.64 6.54 6.00
C ASP A 96 11.34 5.52 5.09
N PHE A 97 11.74 5.90 3.87
CA PHE A 97 12.51 5.04 3.00
C PHE A 97 13.88 4.70 3.61
N VAL A 98 14.59 5.71 4.06
CA VAL A 98 15.91 5.54 4.71
C VAL A 98 15.80 4.69 5.96
N GLU A 99 14.77 4.95 6.78
CA GLU A 99 14.52 4.18 8.00
C GLU A 99 14.19 2.71 7.70
N GLY A 100 13.37 2.46 6.69
CA GLY A 100 13.06 1.09 6.26
C GLY A 100 14.29 0.33 5.78
N VAL A 101 15.17 1.00 5.02
CA VAL A 101 16.47 0.43 4.59
C VAL A 101 17.36 0.17 5.80
N ARG A 102 17.48 1.13 6.74
CA ARG A 102 18.25 0.93 7.98
C ARG A 102 17.78 -0.34 8.71
N ALA A 103 16.49 -0.41 9.02
CA ALA A 103 15.94 -1.48 9.84
C ALA A 103 16.06 -2.86 9.18
N LYS A 104 15.96 -2.93 7.84
CA LYS A 104 15.94 -4.21 7.13
C LYS A 104 17.28 -4.65 6.57
N MET A 105 18.13 -3.72 6.15
CA MET A 105 19.35 -4.03 5.41
C MET A 105 20.64 -3.66 6.15
N VAL A 106 20.63 -2.58 6.93
CA VAL A 106 21.82 -2.08 7.64
C VAL A 106 21.91 -2.69 9.02
N ASP A 107 21.03 -2.31 9.93
CA ASP A 107 21.03 -2.79 11.32
C ASP A 107 20.37 -4.17 11.45
N LYS A 108 19.47 -4.51 10.54
CA LYS A 108 18.74 -5.78 10.49
C LYS A 108 17.97 -6.09 11.78
N ASP A 109 17.59 -5.05 12.51
CA ASP A 109 16.81 -5.15 13.74
C ASP A 109 15.32 -5.45 13.47
N GLY A 110 14.84 -5.23 12.22
CA GLY A 110 13.46 -5.44 11.82
C GLY A 110 12.46 -4.52 12.54
N ASN A 111 12.94 -3.46 13.17
CA ASN A 111 12.16 -2.55 13.98
C ASN A 111 12.26 -1.10 13.47
N PRO A 112 11.60 -0.78 12.36
CA PRO A 112 11.61 0.56 11.80
C PRO A 112 10.85 1.56 12.69
N ARG A 113 11.39 2.77 12.81
CA ARG A 113 10.78 3.91 13.51
C ARG A 113 10.20 4.87 12.47
N TRP A 114 8.98 4.56 12.03
CA TRP A 114 8.29 5.37 11.04
C TRP A 114 7.98 6.78 11.57
N ARG A 115 7.84 7.76 10.66
CA ARG A 115 7.46 9.14 10.99
C ARG A 115 6.11 9.19 11.73
N HIS A 116 5.14 8.40 11.29
CA HIS A 116 3.85 8.23 11.94
C HIS A 116 3.83 6.92 12.72
N ALA A 117 3.29 6.94 13.93
CA ALA A 117 3.17 5.74 14.75
C ALA A 117 2.06 4.81 14.24
N ARG A 118 1.00 5.38 13.65
CA ARG A 118 -0.20 4.67 13.21
C ARG A 118 -0.71 5.22 11.89
N ILE A 119 -1.47 4.40 11.16
CA ILE A 119 -2.12 4.79 9.89
C ILE A 119 -3.10 5.94 10.13
N GLU A 120 -3.82 5.90 11.25
CA GLU A 120 -4.81 6.89 11.64
C GLU A 120 -4.22 8.27 12.00
N ASP A 121 -2.90 8.34 12.17
CA ASP A 121 -2.19 9.59 12.47
C ASP A 121 -1.75 10.34 11.19
N VAL A 122 -1.92 9.73 10.02
CA VAL A 122 -1.52 10.31 8.72
C VAL A 122 -2.55 11.34 8.28
N ASP A 123 -2.11 12.59 8.08
CA ASP A 123 -2.96 13.65 7.54
C ASP A 123 -3.25 13.39 6.04
N PRO A 124 -4.53 13.35 5.62
CA PRO A 124 -4.89 13.27 4.21
C PRO A 124 -4.24 14.34 3.33
N ALA A 125 -3.99 15.53 3.87
CA ALA A 125 -3.28 16.59 3.16
C ALA A 125 -1.83 16.21 2.86
N GLU A 126 -1.15 15.51 3.78
CA GLU A 126 0.19 14.98 3.55
C GLU A 126 0.21 13.92 2.45
N VAL A 127 -0.81 13.05 2.42
CA VAL A 127 -0.98 12.08 1.33
C VAL A 127 -1.14 12.80 -0.01
N ALA A 128 -1.98 13.82 -0.07
CA ALA A 128 -2.24 14.57 -1.29
C ALA A 128 -0.97 15.25 -1.85
N THR A 129 -0.09 15.76 -0.98
CA THR A 129 1.17 16.40 -1.43
C THR A 129 2.09 15.44 -2.19
N ARG A 130 2.00 14.13 -1.95
CA ARG A 130 2.82 13.13 -2.66
C ARG A 130 2.46 12.99 -4.15
N PHE A 131 1.25 13.42 -4.53
CA PHE A 131 0.77 13.40 -5.92
C PHE A 131 0.96 14.75 -6.63
N MET A 132 1.59 15.72 -5.98
CA MET A 132 1.85 17.03 -6.56
C MET A 132 3.32 17.13 -6.98
N THR A 133 3.56 17.45 -8.23
CA THR A 133 4.90 17.85 -8.69
C THR A 133 5.06 19.33 -8.34
N GLU A 134 6.05 19.70 -7.53
CA GLU A 134 6.49 21.09 -7.47
C GLU A 134 7.10 21.43 -8.83
N ILE A 135 6.44 22.36 -9.55
CA ILE A 135 6.93 22.88 -10.83
C ILE A 135 7.98 23.97 -10.52
#